data_c5088ed9326b47a9ace61a063fab5d82
#
_entry.id   c5088ed9326b47a9ace61a063fab5d82
#
_cell.length_a   1.000
_cell.length_b   1.000
_cell.length_c   1.000
_cell.angle_alpha   90.00
_cell.angle_beta   90.00
_cell.angle_gamma   90.00
#
_symmetry.space_group_name_H-M   'P 1'
#
loop_
_entity.id
_entity.type
_entity.pdbx_description
1 polymer ?
#
loop_
_entity_poly.entity_id
_entity_poly.type
_entity_poly.pdbx_seq_one_letter_code
_entity_poly.pdbx_strand_id
1 'polypeptide(L)'
;TYGLFEVRAKVPSGKGFLPAFWMMPTDENLYGQWPRCGEIDAMEVMGQETDKVYGTIHYGSPHAEKQGTYTLENGNFADEYHTFSCDWQPGKITWYVDGIKYHETSDWFTAVEGETEVAYPAPFDQPFYMILNLAVGGSWVGYPDDDADYINTQSYSIDYVKVYQKDSYNEDVEKPVNEVIIRDPDANGNYVNNGDFAKTEDLTDDIDWKFLTTLEGEGNAVIKNKAIEIHTDKAGTVDYSIQLVQPSIPAEKGG
;
A
#
# COMPACT_ATOMS: atom_id res chain seq x y z
N THR A 1 9.84 19.04 2.81
CA THR A 1 9.28 18.62 1.52
C THR A 1 10.38 17.94 0.73
N TYR A 2 10.09 16.83 0.09
CA TYR A 2 10.95 16.02 -0.75
C TYR A 2 12.31 15.63 -0.15
N GLY A 3 12.80 14.48 -0.51
CA GLY A 3 14.07 13.94 -0.06
C GLY A 3 14.03 12.44 0.16
N LEU A 4 15.19 11.88 0.47
CA LEU A 4 15.34 10.53 0.97
C LEU A 4 15.32 10.58 2.49
N PHE A 5 14.28 10.00 3.08
CA PHE A 5 14.09 9.86 4.53
C PHE A 5 14.50 8.44 4.92
N GLU A 6 15.43 8.33 5.85
CA GLU A 6 16.04 7.06 6.22
C GLU A 6 16.08 6.92 7.74
N VAL A 7 15.64 5.77 8.24
CA VAL A 7 15.83 5.35 9.62
C VAL A 7 16.59 4.03 9.67
N ARG A 8 17.56 3.93 10.55
CA ARG A 8 18.18 2.65 10.90
C ARG A 8 17.67 2.22 12.26
N ALA A 9 16.94 1.11 12.28
CA ALA A 9 16.21 0.70 13.47
C ALA A 9 16.14 -0.82 13.62
N LYS A 10 15.89 -1.24 14.86
CA LYS A 10 15.52 -2.61 15.24
C LYS A 10 14.18 -2.55 15.96
N VAL A 11 13.23 -3.32 15.48
CA VAL A 11 11.85 -3.29 15.98
C VAL A 11 11.63 -4.24 17.15
N PRO A 12 10.66 -4.00 18.04
CA PRO A 12 10.24 -4.96 19.04
C PRO A 12 9.42 -6.09 18.41
N SER A 13 9.47 -7.28 19.01
CA SER A 13 8.57 -8.38 18.71
C SER A 13 7.51 -8.55 19.79
N GLY A 14 6.30 -8.92 19.39
CA GLY A 14 5.18 -9.18 20.30
C GLY A 14 3.87 -8.61 19.75
N LYS A 15 2.81 -9.37 19.91
CA LYS A 15 1.46 -8.99 19.47
C LYS A 15 1.04 -7.64 20.04
N GLY A 16 0.49 -6.80 19.21
CA GLY A 16 -0.01 -5.49 19.57
C GLY A 16 1.02 -4.37 19.46
N PHE A 17 2.28 -4.63 19.14
CA PHE A 17 3.25 -3.59 18.85
C PHE A 17 3.16 -3.14 17.38
N LEU A 18 3.24 -1.81 17.17
CA LEU A 18 3.38 -1.18 15.87
C LEU A 18 4.44 -0.09 15.95
N PRO A 19 5.73 -0.45 15.82
CA PRO A 19 6.77 0.54 15.58
C PRO A 19 6.58 1.14 14.20
N ALA A 20 6.69 2.47 14.12
CA ALA A 20 6.52 3.20 12.89
C ALA A 20 7.51 4.35 12.73
N PHE A 21 7.88 4.64 11.48
CA PHE A 21 8.50 5.86 11.02
C PHE A 21 7.67 6.41 9.87
N TRP A 22 7.02 7.52 10.09
CA TRP A 22 6.01 8.08 9.20
C TRP A 22 5.99 9.60 9.22
N MET A 23 5.18 10.19 8.38
CA MET A 23 5.15 11.64 8.20
C MET A 23 3.73 12.14 7.99
N MET A 24 3.43 13.29 8.61
CA MET A 24 2.18 14.04 8.47
C MET A 24 2.46 15.46 7.99
N PRO A 25 1.52 16.09 7.26
CA PRO A 25 1.69 17.47 6.82
C PRO A 25 1.71 18.43 7.99
N THR A 26 2.53 19.49 7.88
CA THR A 26 2.59 20.54 8.91
C THR A 26 1.34 21.42 8.94
N ASP A 27 0.59 21.46 7.84
CA ASP A 27 -0.73 22.12 7.76
C ASP A 27 -1.77 21.12 7.22
N GLU A 28 -2.44 20.44 8.13
CA GLU A 28 -3.50 19.48 7.80
C GLU A 28 -4.77 20.14 7.24
N ASN A 29 -4.86 21.47 7.25
CA ASN A 29 -6.01 22.18 6.70
C ASN A 29 -5.80 22.59 5.24
N LEU A 30 -4.57 22.58 4.74
CA LEU A 30 -4.27 23.07 3.38
C LEU A 30 -5.11 22.36 2.30
N TYR A 31 -5.18 21.03 2.40
CA TYR A 31 -5.96 20.19 1.46
C TYR A 31 -7.16 19.51 2.13
N GLY A 32 -7.38 19.75 3.43
CA GLY A 32 -8.43 19.17 4.25
C GLY A 32 -7.90 18.14 5.25
N GLN A 33 -8.73 17.80 6.22
CA GLN A 33 -8.37 16.87 7.29
C GLN A 33 -8.01 15.48 6.78
N TRP A 34 -7.28 14.74 7.60
CA TRP A 34 -6.94 13.35 7.30
C TRP A 34 -8.16 12.53 6.84
N PRO A 35 -8.01 11.65 5.83
CA PRO A 35 -6.79 11.29 5.10
C PRO A 35 -6.45 12.20 3.92
N ARG A 36 -7.30 13.18 3.60
CA ARG A 36 -7.16 14.06 2.45
C ARG A 36 -5.89 14.92 2.47
N CYS A 37 -5.41 15.30 3.66
CA CYS A 37 -4.18 16.05 3.81
C CYS A 37 -2.92 15.25 3.43
N GLY A 38 -3.04 13.94 3.33
CA GLY A 38 -1.93 13.02 3.04
C GLY A 38 -1.22 12.52 4.29
N GLU A 39 -0.67 11.31 4.20
CA GLU A 39 0.20 10.66 5.17
C GLU A 39 1.19 9.79 4.41
N ILE A 40 2.45 9.74 4.84
CA ILE A 40 3.50 8.92 4.23
C ILE A 40 4.12 8.05 5.33
N ASP A 41 3.92 6.74 5.23
CA ASP A 41 4.49 5.77 6.14
C ASP A 41 5.74 5.17 5.52
N ALA A 42 6.90 5.63 5.98
CA ALA A 42 8.18 5.14 5.49
C ALA A 42 8.47 3.72 5.99
N MET A 43 7.97 3.36 7.17
CA MET A 43 8.09 2.04 7.76
C MET A 43 7.02 1.81 8.81
N GLU A 44 6.29 0.71 8.70
CA GLU A 44 5.45 0.13 9.73
C GLU A 44 5.72 -1.37 9.83
N VAL A 45 5.84 -1.90 11.04
CA VAL A 45 6.04 -3.34 11.27
C VAL A 45 5.09 -3.82 12.36
N MET A 46 4.34 -4.89 12.09
CA MET A 46 3.56 -5.54 13.13
C MET A 46 4.45 -6.40 14.03
N GLY A 47 4.39 -6.20 15.32
CA GLY A 47 5.23 -6.94 16.27
C GLY A 47 5.02 -8.45 16.27
N GLN A 48 3.90 -8.95 15.76
CA GLN A 48 3.61 -10.37 15.55
C GLN A 48 4.08 -10.90 14.19
N GLU A 49 4.49 -10.04 13.25
CA GLU A 49 4.98 -10.39 11.91
C GLU A 49 6.26 -9.60 11.60
N THR A 50 7.30 -9.77 12.42
CA THR A 50 8.52 -8.96 12.36
C THR A 50 9.45 -9.29 11.20
N ASP A 51 9.11 -10.24 10.35
CA ASP A 51 9.75 -10.51 9.06
C ASP A 51 9.19 -9.62 7.92
N LYS A 52 8.12 -8.86 8.19
CA LYS A 52 7.39 -8.08 7.18
C LYS A 52 7.35 -6.59 7.54
N VAL A 53 7.56 -5.72 6.56
CA VAL A 53 7.41 -4.27 6.68
C VAL A 53 6.46 -3.75 5.62
N TYR A 54 5.74 -2.72 5.98
CA TYR A 54 4.79 -2.00 5.13
C TYR A 54 5.27 -0.58 4.87
N GLY A 55 5.13 -0.13 3.63
CA GLY A 55 5.32 1.27 3.22
C GLY A 55 4.04 1.74 2.54
N THR A 56 3.47 2.83 3.01
CA THR A 56 2.11 3.23 2.64
C THR A 56 2.03 4.73 2.35
N ILE A 57 1.07 5.14 1.55
CA ILE A 57 0.53 6.49 1.56
C ILE A 57 -0.98 6.42 1.80
N HIS A 58 -1.50 7.35 2.61
CA HIS A 58 -2.94 7.56 2.80
C HIS A 58 -3.34 8.91 2.23
N TYR A 59 -4.46 8.96 1.50
CA TYR A 59 -4.90 10.18 0.79
C TYR A 59 -6.39 10.15 0.45
N GLY A 60 -6.86 11.25 -0.09
CA GLY A 60 -8.18 11.35 -0.73
C GLY A 60 -9.38 11.35 0.22
N SER A 61 -10.55 11.57 -0.38
CA SER A 61 -11.85 11.42 0.27
C SER A 61 -12.87 10.97 -0.81
N PRO A 62 -13.41 9.73 -0.74
CA PRO A 62 -13.19 8.77 0.34
C PRO A 62 -11.73 8.36 0.51
N HIS A 63 -11.38 7.84 1.71
CA HIS A 63 -10.03 7.35 2.03
C HIS A 63 -9.56 6.33 1.00
N ALA A 64 -8.36 6.57 0.51
CA ALA A 64 -7.63 5.65 -0.35
C ALA A 64 -6.20 5.51 0.16
N GLU A 65 -5.56 4.39 -0.19
CA GLU A 65 -4.18 4.10 0.17
C GLU A 65 -3.45 3.38 -0.97
N LYS A 66 -2.13 3.47 -0.96
CA LYS A 66 -1.23 2.63 -1.76
C LYS A 66 -0.20 2.05 -0.81
N GLN A 67 -0.25 0.74 -0.63
CA GLN A 67 0.63 0.01 0.26
C GLN A 67 1.47 -1.00 -0.50
N GLY A 68 2.75 -1.04 -0.19
CA GLY A 68 3.66 -2.11 -0.59
C GLY A 68 4.21 -2.83 0.63
N THR A 69 4.59 -4.08 0.43
CA THR A 69 5.10 -4.95 1.48
C THR A 69 6.43 -5.56 1.07
N TYR A 70 7.36 -5.64 2.00
CA TYR A 70 8.59 -6.39 1.86
C TYR A 70 8.68 -7.44 2.96
N THR A 71 9.01 -8.67 2.58
CA THR A 71 9.23 -9.77 3.52
C THR A 71 10.67 -10.24 3.43
N LEU A 72 11.36 -10.33 4.56
CA LEU A 72 12.69 -10.91 4.64
C LEU A 72 12.64 -12.38 4.26
N GLU A 73 13.59 -12.83 3.44
CA GLU A 73 13.70 -14.26 3.11
C GLU A 73 14.11 -15.10 4.33
N ASN A 74 14.87 -14.52 5.25
CA ASN A 74 15.34 -15.15 6.47
C ASN A 74 15.52 -14.12 7.58
N GLY A 75 15.23 -14.49 8.83
CA GLY A 75 15.37 -13.61 9.99
C GLY A 75 14.17 -12.69 10.19
N ASN A 76 14.36 -11.69 11.04
CA ASN A 76 13.34 -10.75 11.46
C ASN A 76 13.93 -9.36 11.64
N PHE A 77 13.16 -8.32 11.41
CA PHE A 77 13.54 -6.94 11.75
C PHE A 77 13.71 -6.69 13.25
N ALA A 78 13.36 -7.67 14.09
CA ALA A 78 13.59 -7.67 15.53
C ALA A 78 14.95 -8.26 15.93
N ASP A 79 15.64 -8.96 15.04
CA ASP A 79 16.90 -9.63 15.35
C ASP A 79 18.08 -8.65 15.31
N GLU A 80 18.11 -7.79 14.30
CA GLU A 80 19.19 -6.83 14.07
C GLU A 80 18.69 -5.50 13.52
N TYR A 81 19.60 -4.54 13.33
CA TYR A 81 19.27 -3.23 12.78
C TYR A 81 19.20 -3.30 11.27
N HIS A 82 18.08 -2.86 10.72
CA HIS A 82 17.84 -2.69 9.30
C HIS A 82 17.66 -1.21 8.95
N THR A 83 17.87 -0.87 7.69
CA THR A 83 17.67 0.47 7.16
C THR A 83 16.37 0.52 6.36
N PHE A 84 15.45 1.36 6.78
CA PHE A 84 14.20 1.62 6.08
C PHE A 84 14.25 3.01 5.48
N SER A 85 13.94 3.14 4.21
CA SER A 85 14.03 4.42 3.51
C SER A 85 12.81 4.68 2.63
N CYS A 86 12.44 5.97 2.56
CA CYS A 86 11.41 6.48 1.68
C CYS A 86 11.99 7.64 0.85
N ASP A 87 12.10 7.47 -0.47
CA ASP A 87 12.51 8.52 -1.40
C ASP A 87 11.26 9.22 -1.93
N TRP A 88 10.97 10.38 -1.36
CA TRP A 88 9.86 11.23 -1.73
C TRP A 88 10.31 12.30 -2.71
N GLN A 89 9.88 12.18 -3.94
CA GLN A 89 10.11 13.11 -5.04
C GLN A 89 8.79 13.77 -5.46
N PRO A 90 8.81 14.90 -6.17
CA PRO A 90 7.60 15.41 -6.81
C PRO A 90 6.96 14.34 -7.68
N GLY A 91 5.70 14.01 -7.39
CA GLY A 91 4.92 13.04 -8.15
C GLY A 91 5.34 11.58 -8.04
N LYS A 92 6.27 11.23 -7.15
CA LYS A 92 6.69 9.85 -6.96
C LYS A 92 7.23 9.59 -5.56
N ILE A 93 6.83 8.47 -4.97
CA ILE A 93 7.33 8.00 -3.68
C ILE A 93 7.78 6.55 -3.84
N THR A 94 8.98 6.24 -3.32
CA THR A 94 9.62 4.92 -3.48
C THR A 94 10.15 4.44 -2.13
N TRP A 95 9.93 3.18 -1.79
CA TRP A 95 10.34 2.57 -0.51
C TRP A 95 11.42 1.52 -0.69
N TYR A 96 12.31 1.45 0.31
CA TYR A 96 13.46 0.55 0.32
C TYR A 96 13.67 -0.07 1.71
N VAL A 97 14.15 -1.32 1.71
CA VAL A 97 14.73 -1.99 2.88
C VAL A 97 16.16 -2.36 2.54
N ASP A 98 17.13 -1.93 3.36
CA ASP A 98 18.57 -2.17 3.16
C ASP A 98 19.05 -1.84 1.73
N GLY A 99 18.49 -0.78 1.14
CA GLY A 99 18.75 -0.34 -0.22
C GLY A 99 18.02 -1.12 -1.32
N ILE A 100 17.21 -2.13 -0.99
CA ILE A 100 16.42 -2.91 -1.94
C ILE A 100 15.06 -2.23 -2.11
N LYS A 101 14.75 -1.76 -3.33
CA LYS A 101 13.44 -1.22 -3.65
C LYS A 101 12.37 -2.32 -3.60
N TYR A 102 11.26 -2.06 -2.90
CA TYR A 102 10.15 -2.99 -2.83
C TYR A 102 8.80 -2.38 -3.22
N HIS A 103 8.66 -1.05 -3.14
CA HIS A 103 7.42 -0.38 -3.51
C HIS A 103 7.70 0.96 -4.17
N GLU A 104 6.81 1.38 -5.06
CA GLU A 104 6.82 2.70 -5.70
C GLU A 104 5.40 3.06 -6.10
N THR A 105 5.02 4.32 -5.91
CA THR A 105 3.75 4.84 -6.40
C THR A 105 3.89 6.25 -6.94
N SER A 106 3.06 6.56 -7.94
CA SER A 106 2.84 7.90 -8.51
C SER A 106 1.35 8.16 -8.70
N ASP A 107 0.50 7.32 -8.13
CA ASP A 107 -0.95 7.38 -8.31
C ASP A 107 -1.66 7.73 -7.00
N TRP A 108 -2.13 8.99 -6.91
CA TRP A 108 -2.94 9.52 -5.81
C TRP A 108 -3.79 10.70 -6.29
N PHE A 109 -4.66 11.21 -5.43
CA PHE A 109 -5.58 12.30 -5.73
C PHE A 109 -6.01 13.04 -4.46
N THR A 110 -6.60 14.23 -4.62
CA THR A 110 -7.19 15.03 -3.52
C THR A 110 -8.71 15.15 -3.63
N ALA A 111 -9.32 14.54 -4.64
CA ALA A 111 -10.75 14.71 -4.93
C ALA A 111 -11.64 14.37 -3.73
N VAL A 112 -12.69 15.18 -3.57
CA VAL A 112 -13.82 14.95 -2.66
C VAL A 112 -15.08 15.04 -3.51
N GLU A 113 -16.07 14.22 -3.24
CA GLU A 113 -17.34 14.28 -3.95
C GLU A 113 -17.97 15.69 -3.86
N GLY A 114 -18.22 16.30 -5.02
CA GLY A 114 -18.78 17.63 -5.12
C GLY A 114 -17.79 18.79 -5.02
N GLU A 115 -16.49 18.53 -4.84
CA GLU A 115 -15.44 19.54 -4.83
C GLU A 115 -14.52 19.42 -6.05
N THR A 116 -13.77 20.50 -6.34
CA THR A 116 -12.74 20.47 -7.38
C THR A 116 -11.49 19.76 -6.85
N GLU A 117 -10.98 18.81 -7.61
CA GLU A 117 -9.71 18.17 -7.33
C GLU A 117 -8.57 19.20 -7.36
N VAL A 118 -7.67 19.16 -6.37
CA VAL A 118 -6.46 19.96 -6.37
C VAL A 118 -5.45 19.33 -7.33
N ALA A 119 -4.69 20.18 -8.04
CA ALA A 119 -3.75 19.71 -9.04
C ALA A 119 -2.68 18.80 -8.42
N TYR A 120 -2.35 17.74 -9.14
CA TYR A 120 -1.25 16.84 -8.82
C TYR A 120 0.09 17.64 -8.75
N PRO A 121 1.01 17.36 -7.82
CA PRO A 121 1.06 16.17 -6.95
C PRO A 121 0.49 16.35 -5.54
N ALA A 122 -0.45 17.27 -5.33
CA ALA A 122 -1.13 17.37 -4.04
C ALA A 122 -1.77 16.02 -3.63
N PRO A 123 -1.78 15.64 -2.34
CA PRO A 123 -1.39 16.44 -1.17
C PRO A 123 0.10 16.32 -0.80
N PHE A 124 0.90 15.58 -1.58
CA PHE A 124 2.31 15.31 -1.27
C PHE A 124 3.27 16.37 -1.87
N ASP A 125 2.87 17.63 -1.87
CA ASP A 125 3.62 18.80 -2.35
C ASP A 125 3.83 19.87 -1.26
N GLN A 126 3.41 19.58 -0.02
CA GLN A 126 3.51 20.46 1.13
C GLN A 126 4.58 19.97 2.14
N PRO A 127 4.99 20.79 3.11
CA PRO A 127 5.88 20.36 4.18
C PRO A 127 5.25 19.31 5.09
N PHE A 128 6.01 18.26 5.41
CA PHE A 128 5.64 17.22 6.36
C PHE A 128 6.61 17.21 7.54
N TYR A 129 6.15 16.80 8.72
CA TYR A 129 6.97 16.48 9.87
C TYR A 129 7.07 14.97 10.09
N MET A 130 8.19 14.55 10.63
CA MET A 130 8.47 13.13 10.90
C MET A 130 7.95 12.72 12.28
N ILE A 131 7.45 11.51 12.36
CA ILE A 131 7.00 10.86 13.58
C ILE A 131 7.70 9.51 13.69
N LEU A 132 8.25 9.22 14.87
CA LEU A 132 8.73 7.90 15.26
C LEU A 132 8.00 7.53 16.54
N ASN A 133 7.28 6.42 16.51
CA ASN A 133 6.53 5.95 17.66
C ASN A 133 6.50 4.43 17.73
N LEU A 134 6.15 3.95 18.91
CA LEU A 134 5.75 2.57 19.15
C LEU A 134 4.32 2.61 19.69
N ALA A 135 3.36 2.32 18.82
CA ALA A 135 1.98 2.12 19.26
C ALA A 135 1.83 0.74 19.90
N VAL A 136 0.94 0.67 20.91
CA VAL A 136 0.62 -0.55 21.63
C VAL A 136 -0.89 -0.77 21.60
N GLY A 137 -1.31 -1.82 20.91
CA GLY A 137 -2.72 -2.12 20.65
C GLY A 137 -3.29 -1.34 19.46
N GLY A 138 -4.38 -1.84 18.94
CA GLY A 138 -5.10 -1.25 17.81
C GLY A 138 -5.84 -2.29 16.99
N SER A 139 -6.75 -1.83 16.13
CA SER A 139 -7.57 -2.73 15.30
C SER A 139 -6.74 -3.58 14.33
N TRP A 140 -5.65 -3.03 13.82
CA TRP A 140 -4.79 -3.71 12.84
C TRP A 140 -3.83 -4.72 13.51
N VAL A 141 -3.14 -4.31 14.58
CA VAL A 141 -2.14 -5.17 15.25
C VAL A 141 -2.72 -6.01 16.40
N GLY A 142 -4.00 -5.82 16.71
CA GLY A 142 -4.62 -6.42 17.88
C GLY A 142 -4.15 -5.78 19.19
N TYR A 143 -4.47 -6.45 20.29
CA TYR A 143 -4.05 -6.01 21.62
C TYR A 143 -3.14 -7.07 22.25
N PRO A 144 -2.13 -6.64 23.05
CA PRO A 144 -1.37 -7.58 23.86
C PRO A 144 -2.28 -8.42 24.75
N ASP A 145 -1.87 -9.65 25.01
CA ASP A 145 -2.60 -10.51 25.96
C ASP A 145 -2.33 -10.03 27.40
N ASP A 146 -3.24 -10.33 28.34
CA ASP A 146 -3.19 -9.80 29.72
C ASP A 146 -1.92 -10.21 30.50
N ASP A 147 -1.28 -11.32 30.09
CA ASP A 147 -0.06 -11.87 30.67
C ASP A 147 1.19 -11.63 29.80
N ALA A 148 1.14 -10.63 28.92
CA ALA A 148 2.21 -10.35 27.96
C ALA A 148 3.46 -9.73 28.63
N ASP A 149 4.37 -10.56 29.10
CA ASP A 149 5.64 -10.15 29.73
C ASP A 149 6.55 -9.32 28.82
N TYR A 150 6.41 -9.50 27.49
CA TYR A 150 7.25 -8.81 26.52
C TYR A 150 7.04 -7.28 26.47
N ILE A 151 5.89 -6.74 26.91
CA ILE A 151 5.61 -5.30 26.90
C ILE A 151 6.68 -4.50 27.65
N ASN A 152 7.22 -5.05 28.72
CA ASN A 152 8.22 -4.39 29.56
C ASN A 152 9.67 -4.73 29.17
N THR A 153 9.87 -5.63 28.23
CA THR A 153 11.21 -6.17 27.87
C THR A 153 11.64 -5.86 26.45
N GLN A 154 10.69 -5.42 25.58
CA GLN A 154 10.95 -5.08 24.19
C GLN A 154 11.16 -3.59 24.01
N SER A 155 11.88 -3.22 22.97
CA SER A 155 12.14 -1.84 22.61
C SER A 155 12.19 -1.62 21.11
N TYR A 156 11.66 -0.50 20.66
CA TYR A 156 11.96 0.04 19.35
C TYR A 156 13.26 0.83 19.45
N SER A 157 14.34 0.27 18.91
CA SER A 157 15.68 0.84 19.02
C SER A 157 16.06 1.54 17.72
N ILE A 158 16.39 2.83 17.82
CA ILE A 158 16.72 3.67 16.67
C ILE A 158 18.20 4.04 16.77
N ASP A 159 19.00 3.66 15.75
CA ASP A 159 20.41 4.01 15.66
C ASP A 159 20.58 5.44 15.12
N TYR A 160 19.92 5.75 14.00
CA TYR A 160 19.89 7.10 13.44
C TYR A 160 18.63 7.36 12.61
N VAL A 161 18.36 8.65 12.40
CA VAL A 161 17.47 9.16 11.35
C VAL A 161 18.28 10.12 10.48
N LYS A 162 18.17 9.99 9.17
CA LYS A 162 18.84 10.87 8.20
C LYS A 162 17.86 11.32 7.13
N VAL A 163 18.04 12.56 6.71
CA VAL A 163 17.31 13.14 5.58
C VAL A 163 18.30 13.70 4.58
N TYR A 164 18.20 13.25 3.35
CA TYR A 164 19.03 13.75 2.25
C TYR A 164 18.14 14.47 1.25
N GLN A 165 18.56 15.66 0.85
CA GLN A 165 17.84 16.48 -0.11
C GLN A 165 18.73 16.84 -1.29
N LYS A 166 18.14 16.99 -2.46
CA LYS A 166 18.79 17.57 -3.64
C LYS A 166 18.81 19.10 -3.51
N ASP A 167 19.72 19.75 -4.24
CA ASP A 167 19.77 21.22 -4.31
C ASP A 167 18.50 21.83 -4.91
N SER A 168 17.79 21.07 -5.75
CA SER A 168 16.51 21.46 -6.35
C SER A 168 15.69 20.26 -6.82
N TYR A 169 14.39 20.45 -6.94
CA TYR A 169 13.44 19.49 -7.47
C TYR A 169 12.66 20.11 -8.62
N ASN A 170 12.34 19.32 -9.64
CA ASN A 170 11.37 19.72 -10.65
C ASN A 170 9.97 19.42 -10.08
N GLU A 171 9.22 20.45 -9.73
CA GLU A 171 7.87 20.33 -9.17
C GLU A 171 6.77 20.42 -10.24
N ASP A 172 7.15 20.73 -11.49
CA ASP A 172 6.26 20.69 -12.64
C ASP A 172 6.14 19.24 -13.14
N VAL A 173 5.27 18.49 -12.51
CA VAL A 173 5.04 17.07 -12.78
C VAL A 173 3.57 16.82 -13.11
N GLU A 174 3.36 15.96 -14.08
CA GLU A 174 2.01 15.49 -14.43
C GLU A 174 1.71 14.15 -13.78
N LYS A 175 0.45 13.94 -13.41
CA LYS A 175 -0.01 12.63 -12.95
C LYS A 175 0.20 11.61 -14.08
N PRO A 176 0.84 10.47 -13.81
CA PRO A 176 0.95 9.43 -14.81
C PRO A 176 -0.43 9.03 -15.31
N VAL A 177 -0.62 9.09 -16.61
CA VAL A 177 -1.80 8.54 -17.24
C VAL A 177 -1.61 7.03 -17.28
N ASN A 178 -2.33 6.31 -16.45
CA ASN A 178 -2.49 4.89 -16.67
C ASN A 178 -3.27 4.75 -17.98
N GLU A 179 -2.56 4.45 -19.07
CA GLU A 179 -3.25 4.08 -20.31
C GLU A 179 -4.10 2.85 -19.99
N VAL A 180 -5.39 3.08 -19.81
CA VAL A 180 -6.34 1.96 -19.81
C VAL A 180 -6.28 1.38 -21.21
N ILE A 181 -5.57 0.29 -21.38
CA ILE A 181 -5.57 -0.47 -22.64
C ILE A 181 -6.98 -1.02 -22.77
N ILE A 182 -7.81 -0.30 -23.52
CA ILE A 182 -9.14 -0.76 -23.86
C ILE A 182 -8.97 -1.94 -24.81
N ARG A 183 -9.50 -3.08 -24.44
CA ARG A 183 -9.46 -4.29 -25.28
C ARG A 183 -10.33 -4.12 -26.51
N ASP A 184 -9.83 -4.57 -27.63
CA ASP A 184 -10.64 -4.75 -28.82
C ASP A 184 -11.56 -5.98 -28.66
N PRO A 185 -12.80 -5.94 -29.14
CA PRO A 185 -13.67 -7.11 -29.12
C PRO A 185 -13.16 -8.18 -30.08
N ASP A 186 -13.52 -9.43 -29.82
CA ASP A 186 -13.34 -10.50 -30.78
C ASP A 186 -14.20 -10.33 -32.06
N ALA A 187 -14.11 -11.22 -33.03
CA ALA A 187 -14.87 -11.15 -34.28
C ALA A 187 -16.40 -11.19 -34.09
N ASN A 188 -16.89 -11.54 -32.93
CA ASN A 188 -18.30 -11.58 -32.58
C ASN A 188 -18.74 -10.37 -31.72
N GLY A 189 -17.83 -9.43 -31.44
CA GLY A 189 -18.09 -8.27 -30.59
C GLY A 189 -17.98 -8.54 -29.10
N ASN A 190 -17.34 -9.65 -28.67
CA ASN A 190 -17.16 -10.00 -27.28
C ASN A 190 -15.85 -9.41 -26.74
N TYR A 191 -15.94 -8.63 -25.67
CA TYR A 191 -14.80 -8.02 -24.97
C TYR A 191 -14.21 -8.90 -23.86
N VAL A 192 -14.88 -9.99 -23.50
CA VAL A 192 -14.42 -10.88 -22.45
C VAL A 192 -13.43 -11.89 -23.01
N ASN A 193 -12.18 -11.80 -22.60
CA ASN A 193 -11.15 -12.79 -22.97
C ASN A 193 -11.31 -14.05 -22.16
N ASN A 194 -11.02 -15.21 -22.79
CA ASN A 194 -11.10 -16.52 -22.15
C ASN A 194 -12.39 -16.72 -21.31
N GLY A 195 -13.50 -16.15 -21.78
CA GLY A 195 -14.79 -16.23 -21.08
C GLY A 195 -15.38 -17.63 -21.02
N ASP A 196 -14.89 -18.55 -21.88
CA ASP A 196 -15.22 -19.98 -21.86
C ASP A 196 -14.21 -20.83 -21.06
N PHE A 197 -13.21 -20.17 -20.42
CA PHE A 197 -12.14 -20.79 -19.64
C PHE A 197 -11.41 -21.92 -20.37
N ALA A 198 -11.31 -21.82 -21.70
CA ALA A 198 -10.68 -22.85 -22.52
C ALA A 198 -9.15 -22.91 -22.35
N LYS A 199 -8.55 -21.82 -21.89
CA LYS A 199 -7.10 -21.69 -21.64
C LYS A 199 -6.84 -21.56 -20.12
N THR A 200 -5.76 -22.19 -19.68
CA THR A 200 -5.20 -21.88 -18.35
C THR A 200 -4.46 -20.55 -18.42
N GLU A 201 -4.52 -19.76 -17.36
CA GLU A 201 -3.86 -18.47 -17.25
C GLU A 201 -3.41 -18.22 -15.81
N ASP A 202 -2.55 -17.24 -15.62
CA ASP A 202 -2.15 -16.75 -14.31
C ASP A 202 -3.26 -15.84 -13.77
N LEU A 203 -3.89 -16.26 -12.68
CA LEU A 203 -4.97 -15.52 -12.04
C LEU A 203 -4.47 -14.46 -11.06
N THR A 204 -3.17 -14.16 -11.05
CA THR A 204 -2.56 -13.14 -10.17
C THR A 204 -2.18 -11.86 -10.91
N ASP A 205 -2.15 -11.89 -12.23
CA ASP A 205 -1.83 -10.72 -13.06
C ASP A 205 -3.10 -9.94 -13.48
N ASP A 206 -2.91 -8.87 -14.26
CA ASP A 206 -3.99 -8.00 -14.78
C ASP A 206 -4.22 -8.23 -16.29
N ILE A 207 -3.81 -9.37 -16.87
CA ILE A 207 -3.87 -9.59 -18.31
C ILE A 207 -5.28 -10.00 -18.74
N ASP A 208 -5.80 -11.09 -18.20
CA ASP A 208 -7.15 -11.58 -18.53
C ASP A 208 -8.01 -11.63 -17.25
N TRP A 209 -8.05 -12.76 -16.57
CA TRP A 209 -8.78 -12.90 -15.33
C TRP A 209 -7.87 -12.77 -14.12
N LYS A 210 -8.32 -12.05 -13.09
CA LYS A 210 -7.60 -11.91 -11.81
C LYS A 210 -8.47 -12.39 -10.68
N PHE A 211 -7.90 -13.22 -9.82
CA PHE A 211 -8.51 -13.62 -8.57
C PHE A 211 -8.01 -12.71 -7.44
N LEU A 212 -8.92 -12.10 -6.72
CA LEU A 212 -8.63 -11.17 -5.65
C LEU A 212 -9.22 -11.64 -4.34
N THR A 213 -8.44 -11.53 -3.28
CA THR A 213 -8.92 -11.65 -1.90
C THR A 213 -8.60 -10.37 -1.14
N THR A 214 -9.53 -9.93 -0.32
CA THR A 214 -9.39 -8.70 0.48
C THR A 214 -10.18 -8.81 1.78
N LEU A 215 -9.94 -7.92 2.73
CA LEU A 215 -10.73 -7.79 3.96
C LEU A 215 -10.97 -9.13 4.65
N GLU A 216 -9.89 -9.83 4.95
CA GLU A 216 -9.84 -11.15 5.59
C GLU A 216 -10.41 -12.31 4.77
N GLY A 217 -10.78 -12.10 3.52
CA GLY A 217 -11.16 -13.19 2.63
C GLY A 217 -9.96 -14.06 2.28
N GLU A 218 -10.09 -15.37 2.36
CA GLU A 218 -9.05 -16.32 1.96
C GLU A 218 -9.62 -17.36 1.01
N GLY A 219 -8.85 -17.74 0.01
CA GLY A 219 -9.28 -18.72 -0.97
C GLY A 219 -8.34 -18.80 -2.15
N ASN A 220 -8.71 -19.61 -3.12
CA ASN A 220 -7.98 -19.76 -4.37
C ASN A 220 -8.92 -19.98 -5.55
N ALA A 221 -8.43 -19.79 -6.75
CA ALA A 221 -9.13 -20.10 -7.97
C ALA A 221 -8.23 -20.89 -8.93
N VAL A 222 -8.83 -21.77 -9.71
CA VAL A 222 -8.12 -22.56 -10.72
C VAL A 222 -9.00 -22.78 -11.95
N ILE A 223 -8.40 -22.61 -13.15
CA ILE A 223 -9.07 -22.96 -14.39
C ILE A 223 -8.81 -24.44 -14.71
N LYS A 224 -9.88 -25.20 -14.84
CA LYS A 224 -9.86 -26.63 -15.08
C LYS A 224 -11.10 -27.09 -15.81
N ASN A 225 -10.91 -27.95 -16.82
CA ASN A 225 -12.01 -28.53 -17.61
C ASN A 225 -12.93 -27.48 -18.26
N LYS A 226 -12.40 -26.37 -18.72
CA LYS A 226 -13.16 -25.22 -19.27
C LYS A 226 -14.13 -24.61 -18.27
N ALA A 227 -13.74 -24.55 -17.04
CA ALA A 227 -14.44 -23.87 -15.97
C ALA A 227 -13.42 -23.28 -15.00
N ILE A 228 -13.83 -22.24 -14.29
CA ILE A 228 -13.07 -21.74 -13.16
C ILE A 228 -13.72 -22.30 -11.88
N GLU A 229 -12.89 -22.90 -11.06
CA GLU A 229 -13.28 -23.39 -9.74
C GLU A 229 -12.74 -22.40 -8.71
N ILE A 230 -13.61 -21.77 -7.95
CA ILE A 230 -13.27 -20.88 -6.84
C ILE A 230 -13.50 -21.61 -5.54
N HIS A 231 -12.47 -21.68 -4.71
CA HIS A 231 -12.54 -22.26 -3.38
C HIS A 231 -12.34 -21.16 -2.34
N THR A 232 -13.25 -21.10 -1.37
CA THR A 232 -13.21 -20.14 -0.26
C THR A 232 -12.82 -20.88 1.02
N ASP A 233 -11.67 -20.51 1.58
CA ASP A 233 -11.18 -21.09 2.84
C ASP A 233 -11.71 -20.29 4.04
N LYS A 234 -11.84 -18.97 3.88
CA LYS A 234 -12.38 -18.06 4.89
C LYS A 234 -13.25 -16.99 4.24
N ALA A 235 -14.44 -16.80 4.75
CA ALA A 235 -15.26 -15.65 4.37
C ALA A 235 -14.63 -14.37 4.91
N GLY A 236 -14.54 -13.32 4.08
CA GLY A 236 -14.11 -12.02 4.53
C GLY A 236 -15.19 -11.25 5.28
N THR A 237 -14.90 -10.01 5.59
CA THR A 237 -15.77 -9.12 6.37
C THR A 237 -16.84 -8.41 5.55
N VAL A 238 -16.76 -8.49 4.20
CA VAL A 238 -17.68 -7.86 3.26
C VAL A 238 -18.01 -8.81 2.10
N ASP A 239 -19.10 -8.52 1.39
CA ASP A 239 -19.62 -9.38 0.31
C ASP A 239 -18.65 -9.51 -0.89
N TYR A 240 -17.73 -8.55 -1.07
CA TYR A 240 -16.71 -8.54 -2.12
C TYR A 240 -15.32 -8.94 -1.64
N SER A 241 -15.20 -9.65 -0.51
CA SER A 241 -13.91 -10.11 0.01
C SER A 241 -13.22 -11.15 -0.87
N ILE A 242 -13.96 -11.82 -1.74
CA ILE A 242 -13.43 -12.76 -2.74
C ILE A 242 -14.05 -12.42 -4.08
N GLN A 243 -13.20 -12.13 -5.05
CA GLN A 243 -13.64 -11.67 -6.37
C GLN A 243 -12.86 -12.36 -7.50
N LEU A 244 -13.55 -12.56 -8.62
CA LEU A 244 -12.93 -12.83 -9.90
C LEU A 244 -13.22 -11.64 -10.82
N VAL A 245 -12.18 -10.96 -11.29
CA VAL A 245 -12.30 -9.75 -12.11
C VAL A 245 -11.62 -9.92 -13.45
N GLN A 246 -12.18 -9.29 -14.46
CA GLN A 246 -11.49 -9.09 -15.73
C GLN A 246 -11.37 -7.59 -15.97
N PRO A 247 -10.13 -7.04 -15.90
CA PRO A 247 -9.91 -5.60 -16.09
C PRO A 247 -10.06 -5.18 -17.56
N SER A 248 -10.13 -3.88 -17.80
CA SER A 248 -10.02 -3.27 -19.14
C SER A 248 -11.14 -3.63 -20.13
N ILE A 249 -12.32 -4.03 -19.64
CA ILE A 249 -13.51 -4.16 -20.47
C ILE A 249 -14.11 -2.77 -20.67
N PRO A 250 -14.24 -2.28 -21.91
CA PRO A 250 -14.81 -0.96 -22.17
C PRO A 250 -16.29 -0.93 -21.80
N ALA A 251 -16.70 0.14 -21.10
CA ALA A 251 -18.10 0.43 -20.82
C ALA A 251 -18.39 1.85 -21.26
N GLU A 252 -19.33 2.05 -22.17
CA GLU A 252 -19.79 3.37 -22.57
C GLU A 252 -20.94 3.84 -21.68
N LYS A 253 -20.97 5.15 -21.38
CA LYS A 253 -22.06 5.75 -20.59
C LYS A 253 -23.34 5.68 -21.39
N GLY A 254 -24.28 4.84 -20.96
CA GLY A 254 -25.61 4.71 -21.56
C GLY A 254 -25.79 3.51 -22.49
N GLY A 255 -24.81 2.59 -22.49
CA GLY A 255 -24.93 1.27 -23.13
C GLY A 255 -25.76 0.28 -22.33
#